data_d40e226e9ca3d23aaa2a9d65b07ba54a
#
_entry.id   d40e226e9ca3d23aaa2a9d65b07ba54a
#
_cell.length_a   1.000
_cell.length_b   1.000
_cell.length_c   1.000
_cell.angle_alpha   90.00
_cell.angle_beta   90.00
_cell.angle_gamma   90.00
#
_symmetry.space_group_name_H-M   'P 1'
#
loop_
_entity.id
_entity.type
_entity.pdbx_description
1 polymer ?
#
loop_
_entity_poly.entity_id
_entity_poly.type
_entity_poly.pdbx_seq_one_letter_code
_entity_poly.pdbx_strand_id
1 'polypeptide(L)'
;FINDPYFIQTHRMGPFSPRISDVGVVLDLMIHDVDIILSMINSELVSISAIGRCIRTDHEDIASAQLTFANGAMAQILVSRVSEKRIRQMEITEAERYITVNYETQDISVQRCVRQSGGNLVEVMEHPVFPKTEPLKMELQHFVSCVREGRQPMVGIKDGKRALEVCVAVLRQIHEEKNSGGSILSAI
;
A
#
# COMPACT_ATOMS: atom_id res chain seq x y z
N PHE A 1 1.23 10.36 -13.88
CA PHE A 1 1.42 11.29 -12.76
C PHE A 1 2.56 10.83 -11.84
N ILE A 2 2.72 9.52 -11.61
CA ILE A 2 3.82 8.88 -10.89
C ILE A 2 4.72 8.25 -11.94
N ASN A 3 6.04 8.57 -11.89
CA ASN A 3 6.93 8.16 -12.97
C ASN A 3 7.91 7.06 -12.56
N ASP A 4 8.65 7.27 -11.48
CA ASP A 4 9.70 6.33 -11.04
C ASP A 4 9.83 6.43 -9.52
N PRO A 5 8.96 5.75 -8.76
CA PRO A 5 8.99 5.80 -7.31
C PRO A 5 10.21 5.04 -6.77
N TYR A 6 10.99 5.71 -5.92
CA TYR A 6 12.09 5.09 -5.18
C TYR A 6 11.60 4.43 -3.90
N PHE A 7 10.64 5.08 -3.23
CA PHE A 7 10.07 4.58 -2.00
C PHE A 7 8.57 4.89 -1.91
N ILE A 8 7.78 3.88 -1.58
CA ILE A 8 6.35 4.01 -1.30
C ILE A 8 6.10 3.57 0.13
N GLN A 9 5.39 4.37 0.90
CA GLN A 9 4.97 4.05 2.24
C GLN A 9 3.45 4.11 2.35
N THR A 10 2.83 3.08 2.94
CA THR A 10 1.38 3.05 3.12
C THR A 10 1.00 2.77 4.57
N HIS A 11 -0.03 3.46 5.02
CA HIS A 11 -0.66 3.27 6.32
C HIS A 11 -2.15 3.04 6.15
N ARG A 12 -2.62 1.84 6.49
CA ARG A 12 -4.04 1.50 6.49
C ARG A 12 -4.43 0.95 7.85
N MET A 13 -4.86 1.84 8.71
CA MET A 13 -5.13 1.55 10.11
C MET A 13 -6.55 1.95 10.50
N GLY A 14 -7.11 1.29 11.52
CA GLY A 14 -8.41 1.63 12.07
C GLY A 14 -8.75 0.88 13.35
N PRO A 15 -9.85 1.26 14.00
CA PRO A 15 -10.33 0.57 15.18
C PRO A 15 -10.86 -0.83 14.83
N PHE A 16 -10.84 -1.70 15.81
CA PHE A 16 -11.35 -3.07 15.68
C PHE A 16 -12.85 -3.08 15.37
N SER A 17 -13.21 -3.90 14.37
CA SER A 17 -14.60 -4.20 14.04
C SER A 17 -14.84 -5.70 14.12
N PRO A 18 -15.79 -6.17 14.95
CA PRO A 18 -16.09 -7.60 15.07
C PRO A 18 -16.74 -8.20 13.81
N ARG A 19 -17.10 -7.37 12.82
CA ARG A 19 -17.73 -7.81 11.57
C ARG A 19 -16.80 -8.65 10.68
N ILE A 20 -15.49 -8.43 10.77
CA ILE A 20 -14.47 -9.13 9.98
C ILE A 20 -13.53 -9.81 10.97
N SER A 21 -13.74 -11.11 11.21
CA SER A 21 -12.95 -11.93 12.13
C SER A 21 -12.44 -13.23 11.52
N ASP A 22 -12.83 -13.53 10.30
CA ASP A 22 -12.52 -14.75 9.56
C ASP A 22 -11.22 -14.66 8.73
N VAL A 23 -10.68 -13.45 8.56
CA VAL A 23 -9.42 -13.20 7.87
C VAL A 23 -8.55 -12.20 8.64
N GLY A 24 -7.23 -12.22 8.41
CA GLY A 24 -6.30 -11.25 8.95
C GLY A 24 -6.18 -9.98 8.12
N VAL A 25 -5.48 -8.97 8.68
CA VAL A 25 -5.31 -7.66 8.03
C VAL A 25 -4.50 -7.71 6.75
N VAL A 26 -3.72 -8.77 6.52
CA VAL A 26 -2.96 -8.93 5.27
C VAL A 26 -3.92 -9.15 4.10
N LEU A 27 -4.89 -10.03 4.24
CA LEU A 27 -5.87 -10.32 3.18
C LEU A 27 -7.04 -9.34 3.14
N ASP A 28 -7.37 -8.67 4.27
CA ASP A 28 -8.47 -7.70 4.34
C ASP A 28 -8.03 -6.28 3.96
N LEU A 29 -6.84 -5.86 4.40
CA LEU A 29 -6.38 -4.48 4.27
C LEU A 29 -5.16 -4.33 3.36
N MET A 30 -4.10 -5.13 3.59
CA MET A 30 -2.82 -4.97 2.88
C MET A 30 -2.94 -5.25 1.39
N ILE A 31 -3.79 -6.17 0.98
CA ILE A 31 -3.97 -6.56 -0.42
C ILE A 31 -4.29 -5.37 -1.33
N HIS A 32 -5.05 -4.39 -0.83
CA HIS A 32 -5.38 -3.18 -1.58
C HIS A 32 -4.16 -2.31 -1.84
N ASP A 33 -3.28 -2.17 -0.83
CA ASP A 33 -2.06 -1.37 -0.97
C ASP A 33 -1.02 -2.09 -1.83
N VAL A 34 -0.93 -3.43 -1.71
CA VAL A 34 -0.07 -4.26 -2.57
C VAL A 34 -0.47 -4.11 -4.04
N ASP A 35 -1.76 -4.20 -4.37
CA ASP A 35 -2.25 -4.03 -5.74
C ASP A 35 -1.86 -2.67 -6.33
N ILE A 36 -2.07 -1.60 -5.57
CA ILE A 36 -1.70 -0.24 -5.97
C ILE A 36 -0.17 -0.13 -6.17
N ILE A 37 0.64 -0.62 -5.24
CA ILE A 37 2.11 -0.57 -5.32
C ILE A 37 2.61 -1.33 -6.56
N LEU A 38 2.08 -2.53 -6.80
CA LEU A 38 2.45 -3.35 -7.97
C LEU A 38 2.04 -2.71 -9.29
N SER A 39 1.01 -1.86 -9.31
CA SER A 39 0.61 -1.08 -10.49
C SER A 39 1.51 0.13 -10.76
N MET A 40 2.16 0.66 -9.71
CA MET A 40 3.04 1.83 -9.81
C MET A 40 4.50 1.46 -10.10
N ILE A 41 4.98 0.34 -9.55
CA ILE A 41 6.37 -0.10 -9.71
C ILE A 41 6.43 -1.16 -10.81
N ASN A 42 6.89 -0.75 -11.99
CA ASN A 42 7.08 -1.64 -13.14
C ASN A 42 8.42 -2.39 -13.04
N SER A 43 8.57 -3.21 -12.00
CA SER A 43 9.77 -4.01 -11.76
C SER A 43 9.42 -5.32 -11.08
N GLU A 44 10.32 -6.30 -11.16
CA GLU A 44 10.18 -7.58 -10.48
C GLU A 44 10.35 -7.40 -8.97
N LEU A 45 9.49 -8.05 -8.18
CA LEU A 45 9.62 -8.13 -6.73
C LEU A 45 10.69 -9.18 -6.38
N VAL A 46 11.76 -8.75 -5.71
CA VAL A 46 12.92 -9.62 -5.41
C VAL A 46 12.99 -10.06 -3.95
N SER A 47 12.44 -9.29 -3.02
CA SER A 47 12.38 -9.73 -1.62
C SER A 47 11.17 -9.19 -0.87
N ILE A 48 10.76 -9.96 0.14
CA ILE A 48 9.70 -9.61 1.08
C ILE A 48 10.27 -9.84 2.48
N SER A 49 10.08 -8.88 3.39
CA SER A 49 10.28 -9.04 4.83
C SER A 49 9.01 -8.58 5.54
N ALA A 50 8.47 -9.40 6.43
CA ALA A 50 7.19 -9.09 7.05
C ALA A 50 7.09 -9.61 8.48
N ILE A 51 6.44 -8.82 9.33
CA ILE A 51 6.09 -9.18 10.71
C ILE A 51 4.61 -8.94 10.95
N GLY A 52 4.01 -9.71 11.84
CA GLY A 52 2.61 -9.55 12.20
C GLY A 52 2.29 -10.17 13.56
N ARG A 53 1.19 -9.71 14.18
CA ARG A 53 0.74 -10.22 15.49
C ARG A 53 -0.76 -10.35 15.54
N CYS A 54 -1.20 -11.45 16.17
CA CYS A 54 -2.58 -11.67 16.60
C CYS A 54 -2.76 -11.00 17.97
N ILE A 55 -3.75 -10.13 18.14
CA ILE A 55 -3.98 -9.35 19.36
C ILE A 55 -5.39 -9.60 19.91
N ARG A 56 -6.40 -9.59 19.05
CA ARG A 56 -7.81 -9.76 19.40
C ARG A 56 -8.47 -10.96 18.71
N THR A 57 -7.84 -11.49 17.67
CA THR A 57 -8.36 -12.63 16.89
C THR A 57 -7.26 -13.68 16.71
N ASP A 58 -7.61 -14.81 16.12
CA ASP A 58 -6.66 -15.88 15.77
C ASP A 58 -5.83 -15.55 14.51
N HIS A 59 -6.18 -14.47 13.82
CA HIS A 59 -5.45 -13.97 12.66
C HIS A 59 -4.61 -12.75 13.03
N GLU A 60 -3.71 -12.32 12.14
CA GLU A 60 -2.94 -11.09 12.36
C GLU A 60 -3.86 -9.86 12.35
N ASP A 61 -3.84 -9.11 13.45
CA ASP A 61 -4.58 -7.86 13.67
C ASP A 61 -3.75 -6.62 13.36
N ILE A 62 -2.43 -6.80 13.30
CA ILE A 62 -1.45 -5.83 12.84
C ILE A 62 -0.36 -6.54 12.05
N ALA A 63 0.04 -5.95 10.94
CA ALA A 63 1.15 -6.45 10.11
C ALA A 63 1.91 -5.28 9.47
N SER A 64 3.23 -5.48 9.33
CA SER A 64 4.10 -4.61 8.54
C SER A 64 4.85 -5.48 7.54
N ALA A 65 4.94 -5.01 6.30
CA ALA A 65 5.70 -5.66 5.24
C ALA A 65 6.59 -4.65 4.52
N GLN A 66 7.79 -5.10 4.15
CA GLN A 66 8.70 -4.39 3.26
C GLN A 66 8.88 -5.20 2.00
N LEU A 67 8.70 -4.55 0.86
CA LEU A 67 8.87 -5.10 -0.48
C LEU A 67 10.08 -4.43 -1.13
N THR A 68 10.95 -5.20 -1.75
CA THR A 68 12.11 -4.68 -2.51
C THR A 68 12.03 -5.15 -3.95
N PHE A 69 12.25 -4.25 -4.89
CA PHE A 69 12.13 -4.50 -6.32
C PHE A 69 13.50 -4.52 -7.01
N ALA A 70 13.61 -5.19 -8.14
CA ALA A 70 14.87 -5.37 -8.87
C ALA A 70 15.49 -4.05 -9.38
N ASN A 71 14.66 -3.02 -9.62
CA ASN A 71 15.14 -1.67 -9.97
C ASN A 71 15.64 -0.85 -8.76
N GLY A 72 15.65 -1.43 -7.54
CA GLY A 72 16.03 -0.77 -6.31
C GLY A 72 14.92 -0.03 -5.59
N ALA A 73 13.72 0.06 -6.18
CA ALA A 73 12.56 0.63 -5.50
C ALA A 73 12.16 -0.21 -4.28
N MET A 74 11.62 0.45 -3.27
CA MET A 74 11.14 -0.19 -2.04
C MET A 74 9.73 0.26 -1.71
N ALA A 75 8.97 -0.62 -1.05
CA ALA A 75 7.70 -0.24 -0.47
C ALA A 75 7.60 -0.75 0.98
N GLN A 76 7.04 0.08 1.86
CA GLN A 76 6.71 -0.26 3.24
C GLN A 76 5.22 -0.14 3.46
N ILE A 77 4.62 -1.20 3.98
CA ILE A 77 3.19 -1.30 4.19
C ILE A 77 2.93 -1.55 5.68
N LEU A 78 2.11 -0.72 6.31
CA LEU A 78 1.65 -0.92 7.67
C LEU A 78 0.11 -0.99 7.69
N VAL A 79 -0.40 -2.11 8.17
CA VAL A 79 -1.83 -2.33 8.31
C VAL A 79 -2.18 -2.72 9.74
N SER A 80 -3.29 -2.21 10.26
CA SER A 80 -3.78 -2.52 11.61
C SER A 80 -5.28 -2.34 11.71
N ARG A 81 -5.94 -3.29 12.39
CA ARG A 81 -7.35 -3.17 12.81
C ARG A 81 -7.53 -2.98 14.32
N VAL A 82 -6.44 -2.65 15.03
CA VAL A 82 -6.44 -2.41 16.48
C VAL A 82 -5.88 -1.03 16.84
N SER A 83 -5.91 -0.10 15.91
CA SER A 83 -5.48 1.28 16.10
C SER A 83 -6.65 2.15 16.56
N GLU A 84 -6.38 3.15 17.39
CA GLU A 84 -7.41 4.08 17.86
C GLU A 84 -7.95 4.96 16.72
N LYS A 85 -7.07 5.46 15.87
CA LYS A 85 -7.42 6.36 14.76
C LYS A 85 -7.49 5.60 13.44
N ARG A 86 -8.43 6.03 12.60
CA ARG A 86 -8.45 5.61 11.20
C ARG A 86 -7.43 6.43 10.41
N ILE A 87 -6.57 5.73 9.66
CA ILE A 87 -5.59 6.32 8.75
C ILE A 87 -5.61 5.51 7.47
N ARG A 88 -5.70 6.20 6.34
CA ARG A 88 -5.60 5.61 5.00
C ARG A 88 -4.78 6.55 4.13
N GLN A 89 -3.49 6.35 4.11
CA GLN A 89 -2.53 7.27 3.50
C GLN A 89 -1.46 6.50 2.73
N MET A 90 -1.02 7.11 1.65
CA MET A 90 0.15 6.67 0.89
C MET A 90 1.08 7.86 0.67
N GLU A 91 2.38 7.62 0.83
CA GLU A 91 3.45 8.57 0.59
C GLU A 91 4.39 7.98 -0.45
N ILE A 92 4.76 8.79 -1.45
CA ILE A 92 5.58 8.34 -2.58
C ILE A 92 6.74 9.30 -2.73
N THR A 93 7.94 8.77 -2.67
CA THR A 93 9.19 9.50 -2.89
C THR A 93 9.73 9.19 -4.29
N GLU A 94 9.91 10.23 -5.09
CA GLU A 94 10.61 10.20 -6.37
C GLU A 94 11.86 11.09 -6.29
N ALA A 95 12.66 11.14 -7.34
CA ALA A 95 13.90 11.94 -7.37
C ALA A 95 13.70 13.41 -7.00
N GLU A 96 12.63 14.03 -7.50
CA GLU A 96 12.39 15.47 -7.37
C GLU A 96 11.03 15.79 -6.73
N ARG A 97 10.26 14.76 -6.33
CA ARG A 97 8.91 14.94 -5.79
C ARG A 97 8.65 14.03 -4.60
N TYR A 98 7.87 14.57 -3.67
CA TYR A 98 7.25 13.83 -2.60
C TYR A 98 5.73 13.99 -2.71
N ILE A 99 5.02 12.89 -2.80
CA ILE A 99 3.58 12.89 -3.03
C ILE A 99 2.90 12.23 -1.84
N THR A 100 1.91 12.90 -1.27
CA THR A 100 1.06 12.33 -0.22
C THR A 100 -0.37 12.19 -0.76
N VAL A 101 -0.93 11.01 -0.58
CA VAL A 101 -2.33 10.69 -0.93
C VAL A 101 -3.07 10.33 0.34
N ASN A 102 -4.13 11.06 0.66
CA ASN A 102 -5.07 10.71 1.72
C ASN A 102 -6.35 10.13 1.09
N TYR A 103 -6.57 8.84 1.29
CA TYR A 103 -7.72 8.14 0.70
C TYR A 103 -9.05 8.45 1.40
N GLU A 104 -9.05 8.92 2.65
CA GLU A 104 -10.28 9.28 3.36
C GLU A 104 -10.83 10.62 2.87
N THR A 105 -9.94 11.60 2.75
CA THR A 105 -10.32 12.95 2.30
C THR A 105 -10.27 13.08 0.79
N GLN A 106 -9.65 12.11 0.09
CA GLN A 106 -9.36 12.12 -1.35
C GLN A 106 -8.51 13.33 -1.75
N ASP A 107 -7.59 13.74 -0.87
CA ASP A 107 -6.69 14.85 -1.10
C ASP A 107 -5.32 14.33 -1.53
N ILE A 108 -4.67 15.09 -2.40
CA ILE A 108 -3.31 14.84 -2.85
C ILE A 108 -2.49 16.11 -2.61
N SER A 109 -1.28 15.95 -2.07
CA SER A 109 -0.29 17.02 -2.05
C SER A 109 0.97 16.56 -2.76
N VAL A 110 1.60 17.47 -3.49
CA VAL A 110 2.86 17.23 -4.21
C VAL A 110 3.86 18.30 -3.80
N GLN A 111 4.90 17.88 -3.12
CA GLN A 111 6.06 18.73 -2.79
C GLN A 111 7.16 18.47 -3.80
N ARG A 112 7.74 19.53 -4.34
CA ARG A 112 8.88 19.44 -5.26
C ARG A 112 9.84 20.60 -5.09
N CYS A 113 11.12 20.35 -5.40
CA CYS A 113 12.14 21.40 -5.47
C CYS A 113 12.24 21.93 -6.89
N VAL A 114 12.07 23.23 -7.06
CA VAL A 114 12.18 23.92 -8.35
C VAL A 114 13.38 24.85 -8.32
N ARG A 115 14.24 24.78 -9.34
CA ARG A 115 15.36 25.71 -9.49
C ARG A 115 14.88 26.99 -10.14
N GLN A 116 14.98 28.10 -9.44
CA GLN A 116 14.66 29.44 -9.96
C GLN A 116 15.80 29.97 -10.86
N SER A 117 15.49 31.03 -11.64
CA SER A 117 16.41 31.68 -12.59
C SER A 117 17.72 32.20 -11.96
N GLY A 118 17.80 32.31 -10.62
CA GLY A 118 19.00 32.68 -9.86
C GLY A 118 19.81 31.49 -9.31
N GLY A 119 19.45 30.24 -9.66
CA GLY A 119 20.13 29.02 -9.20
C GLY A 119 19.68 28.51 -7.83
N ASN A 120 18.86 29.26 -7.09
CA ASN A 120 18.32 28.87 -5.79
C ASN A 120 17.25 27.76 -5.97
N LEU A 121 17.30 26.75 -5.09
CA LEU A 121 16.23 25.74 -4.96
C LEU A 121 15.11 26.30 -4.09
N VAL A 122 13.89 26.20 -4.57
CA VAL A 122 12.68 26.60 -3.83
C VAL A 122 11.75 25.43 -3.75
N GLU A 123 11.27 25.12 -2.56
CA GLU A 123 10.22 24.13 -2.34
C GLU A 123 8.87 24.70 -2.76
N VAL A 124 8.16 23.94 -3.59
CA VAL A 124 6.81 24.26 -4.06
C VAL A 124 5.88 23.16 -3.59
N MET A 125 4.79 23.54 -2.93
CA MET A 125 3.72 22.63 -2.55
C MET A 125 2.52 22.85 -3.47
N GLU A 126 2.07 21.80 -4.12
CA GLU A 126 0.88 21.81 -4.98
C GLU A 126 -0.20 20.93 -4.36
N HIS A 127 -1.43 21.38 -4.46
CA HIS A 127 -2.62 20.61 -4.04
C HIS A 127 -3.54 20.43 -5.25
N PRO A 128 -3.31 19.40 -6.09
CA PRO A 128 -4.18 19.11 -7.21
C PRO A 128 -5.60 18.84 -6.72
N VAL A 129 -6.57 19.54 -7.31
CA VAL A 129 -7.99 19.37 -6.94
C VAL A 129 -8.65 18.40 -7.89
N PHE A 130 -9.22 17.35 -7.34
CA PHE A 130 -10.00 16.36 -8.08
C PHE A 130 -11.44 16.34 -7.57
N PRO A 131 -12.44 16.07 -8.44
CA PRO A 131 -13.80 15.84 -7.97
C PRO A 131 -13.84 14.67 -6.99
N LYS A 132 -14.41 14.88 -5.81
CA LYS A 132 -14.65 13.79 -4.87
C LYS A 132 -15.68 12.83 -5.42
N THR A 133 -15.39 11.56 -5.34
CA THR A 133 -16.21 10.50 -5.93
C THR A 133 -16.47 9.40 -4.92
N GLU A 134 -17.47 8.56 -5.19
CA GLU A 134 -17.71 7.33 -4.43
C GLU A 134 -16.92 6.20 -5.09
N PRO A 135 -15.81 5.71 -4.49
CA PRO A 135 -14.91 4.75 -5.13
C PRO A 135 -15.62 3.46 -5.56
N LEU A 136 -16.42 2.87 -4.69
CA LEU A 136 -17.18 1.64 -4.99
C LEU A 136 -18.15 1.83 -6.16
N LYS A 137 -18.83 2.97 -6.23
CA LYS A 137 -19.72 3.27 -7.35
C LYS A 137 -18.97 3.39 -8.66
N MET A 138 -17.80 4.04 -8.66
CA MET A 138 -16.95 4.14 -9.85
C MET A 138 -16.42 2.78 -10.30
N GLU A 139 -15.99 1.94 -9.38
CA GLU A 139 -15.54 0.58 -9.66
C GLU A 139 -16.64 -0.23 -10.34
N LEU A 140 -17.85 -0.25 -9.77
CA LEU A 140 -18.99 -0.95 -10.32
C LEU A 140 -19.39 -0.40 -11.71
N GLN A 141 -19.41 0.92 -11.89
CA GLN A 141 -19.70 1.55 -13.18
C GLN A 141 -18.66 1.18 -14.22
N HIS A 142 -17.37 1.21 -13.86
CA HIS A 142 -16.27 0.81 -14.73
C HIS A 142 -16.41 -0.66 -15.16
N PHE A 143 -16.66 -1.56 -14.22
CA PHE A 143 -16.85 -2.98 -14.51
C PHE A 143 -18.02 -3.23 -15.45
N VAL A 144 -19.17 -2.64 -15.17
CA VAL A 144 -20.38 -2.76 -16.04
C VAL A 144 -20.10 -2.23 -17.45
N SER A 145 -19.38 -1.10 -17.59
CA SER A 145 -18.98 -0.57 -18.90
C SER A 145 -18.06 -1.54 -19.64
N CYS A 146 -17.07 -2.12 -18.95
CA CYS A 146 -16.18 -3.10 -19.55
C CYS A 146 -16.94 -4.32 -20.09
N VAL A 147 -17.92 -4.83 -19.34
CA VAL A 147 -18.75 -5.96 -19.77
C VAL A 147 -19.59 -5.58 -21.01
N ARG A 148 -20.22 -4.39 -21.02
CA ARG A 148 -21.04 -3.94 -22.15
C ARG A 148 -20.23 -3.71 -23.42
N GLU A 149 -19.01 -3.22 -23.29
CA GLU A 149 -18.12 -2.87 -24.40
C GLU A 149 -17.18 -4.02 -24.82
N GLY A 150 -17.21 -5.14 -24.12
CA GLY A 150 -16.35 -6.29 -24.39
C GLY A 150 -14.86 -6.01 -24.18
N ARG A 151 -14.51 -5.07 -23.30
CA ARG A 151 -13.12 -4.68 -22.99
C ARG A 151 -12.66 -5.17 -21.62
N GLN A 152 -11.35 -5.29 -21.46
CA GLN A 152 -10.75 -5.66 -20.18
C GLN A 152 -10.90 -4.52 -19.15
N PRO A 153 -11.17 -4.84 -17.88
CA PRO A 153 -11.14 -3.85 -16.81
C PRO A 153 -9.71 -3.35 -16.57
N MET A 154 -9.60 -2.16 -15.97
CA MET A 154 -8.31 -1.55 -15.60
C MET A 154 -7.51 -2.44 -14.64
N VAL A 155 -8.18 -3.02 -13.65
CA VAL A 155 -7.63 -4.03 -12.75
C VAL A 155 -8.30 -5.35 -13.09
N GLY A 156 -7.54 -6.29 -13.62
CA GLY A 156 -8.03 -7.58 -14.07
C GLY A 156 -7.67 -8.73 -13.12
N ILE A 157 -8.07 -9.94 -13.51
CA ILE A 157 -7.82 -11.15 -12.72
C ILE A 157 -6.32 -11.43 -12.51
N LYS A 158 -5.47 -11.03 -13.46
CA LYS A 158 -4.01 -11.20 -13.34
C LYS A 158 -3.42 -10.31 -12.26
N ASP A 159 -3.92 -9.08 -12.15
CA ASP A 159 -3.49 -8.09 -11.16
C ASP A 159 -3.91 -8.54 -9.77
N GLY A 160 -5.19 -8.92 -9.59
CA GLY A 160 -5.68 -9.48 -8.33
C GLY A 160 -4.95 -10.76 -7.92
N LYS A 161 -4.64 -11.66 -8.87
CA LYS A 161 -3.83 -12.85 -8.59
C LYS A 161 -2.44 -12.48 -8.10
N ARG A 162 -1.74 -11.55 -8.77
CA ARG A 162 -0.41 -11.09 -8.38
C ARG A 162 -0.41 -10.47 -6.97
N ALA A 163 -1.39 -9.62 -6.66
CA ALA A 163 -1.54 -9.05 -5.33
C ALA A 163 -1.75 -10.13 -4.26
N LEU A 164 -2.60 -11.11 -4.54
CA LEU A 164 -2.85 -12.25 -3.63
C LEU A 164 -1.59 -13.10 -3.42
N GLU A 165 -0.81 -13.39 -4.46
CA GLU A 165 0.45 -14.15 -4.37
C GLU A 165 1.44 -13.45 -3.44
N VAL A 166 1.57 -12.11 -3.53
CA VAL A 166 2.40 -11.32 -2.61
C VAL A 166 1.87 -11.39 -1.18
N CYS A 167 0.57 -11.25 -0.96
CA CYS A 167 -0.03 -11.35 0.37
C CYS A 167 0.18 -12.74 0.99
N VAL A 168 0.08 -13.80 0.21
CA VAL A 168 0.37 -15.18 0.68
C VAL A 168 1.85 -15.33 1.06
N ALA A 169 2.77 -14.71 0.31
CA ALA A 169 4.18 -14.71 0.66
C ALA A 169 4.46 -13.90 1.95
N VAL A 170 3.79 -12.77 2.15
CA VAL A 170 3.82 -12.00 3.41
C VAL A 170 3.35 -12.85 4.60
N LEU A 171 2.23 -13.57 4.46
CA LEU A 171 1.73 -14.45 5.52
C LEU A 171 2.72 -15.57 5.86
N ARG A 172 3.40 -16.16 4.88
CA ARG A 172 4.44 -17.17 5.10
C ARG A 172 5.59 -16.59 5.93
N GLN A 173 6.07 -15.41 5.59
CA GLN A 173 7.13 -14.71 6.37
C GLN A 173 6.69 -14.45 7.81
N ILE A 174 5.47 -13.98 8.04
CA ILE A 174 4.91 -13.74 9.38
C ILE A 174 4.89 -15.04 10.19
N HIS A 175 4.51 -16.18 9.60
CA HIS A 175 4.47 -17.46 10.27
C HIS A 175 5.86 -18.03 10.55
N GLU A 176 6.81 -17.87 9.65
CA GLU A 176 8.20 -18.30 9.83
C GLU A 176 8.88 -17.52 10.95
N GLU A 177 8.71 -16.20 11.02
CA GLU A 177 9.20 -15.34 12.10
C GLU A 177 8.60 -15.73 13.47
N LYS A 178 7.30 -16.04 13.51
CA LYS A 178 6.64 -16.48 14.72
C LYS A 178 7.25 -17.79 15.27
N ASN A 179 7.66 -18.69 14.39
CA ASN A 179 8.26 -19.96 14.73
C ASN A 179 9.78 -19.83 15.09
N SER A 180 10.46 -18.83 14.52
CA SER A 180 11.90 -18.56 14.76
C SER A 180 12.16 -17.65 15.97
N GLY A 181 11.15 -16.96 16.48
CA GLY A 181 11.22 -15.89 17.47
C GLY A 181 11.62 -16.29 18.91
N GLY A 182 12.20 -17.47 19.09
CA GLY A 182 12.79 -17.89 20.39
C GLY A 182 14.29 -17.67 20.56
N SER A 183 15.05 -17.25 19.50
CA SER A 183 16.51 -17.39 19.50
C SER A 183 17.36 -16.11 19.35
N ILE A 184 16.79 -14.95 19.06
CA ILE A 184 17.63 -13.77 18.73
C ILE A 184 18.07 -12.96 19.98
N LEU A 185 17.38 -13.06 21.11
CA LEU A 185 17.73 -12.32 22.33
C LEU A 185 18.65 -13.09 23.31
N SER A 186 19.08 -14.30 22.98
CA SER A 186 20.03 -15.08 23.82
C SER A 186 21.49 -14.92 23.41
N ALA A 187 21.83 -14.04 22.48
CA ALA A 187 23.17 -13.83 21.94
C ALA A 187 23.73 -12.39 22.16
N ILE A 188 23.11 -11.57 23.05
CA ILE A 188 23.67 -10.27 23.47
C ILE A 188 24.10 -10.32 24.94
#